data_f10dc84f1acc012af587962b1bd7ca14
#
_entry.id   f10dc84f1acc012af587962b1bd7ca14
#
_cell.length_a   1.000
_cell.length_b   1.000
_cell.length_c   1.000
_cell.angle_alpha   90.00
_cell.angle_beta   90.00
_cell.angle_gamma   90.00
#
_symmetry.space_group_name_H-M   'P 1'
#
loop_
_entity.id
_entity.type
_entity.pdbx_description
1 polymer ?
#
loop_
_entity_poly.entity_id
_entity_poly.type
_entity_poly.pdbx_seq_one_letter_code
_entity_poly.pdbx_strand_id
1 'polypeptide(L)'
;MIAPAAVIGSGIEGGDPDFNAAALIWQGYWLSRNHFGPFVMASGMGIPFMPPKEMMQGAMKMVAQNPNDPLQIPSNMMPLQAVFASGSTDLVNDPRDFGPLDLEAFRLDPSTFDKTVGVRAQAETMLKLTQWAHNFASAHFGTPEDDFGSLQRFIGVMVSQMQGQYAMKNLLNMDDGLYHDSDGNLDYTGNWVMLHTLSDVSLLTRDGGKYMNPDSQPMFEGAANGLFKALEARDPQSPQEAAAAIRALVYRAWTAQDSDVGDAAMAKARSIAEGQLIGFDSDDVVEQAAAIVGLVAIGDATKDGKYLDAADEVFTSLTADFDPVHGIFKSKNVYNVDDVAWIVGSLNFMLQRGNTGSKNAASDTLLAFYEATISLGGMQLSAPPGKNGVMAGGFEKNLPGVVYYHPANSPPPPMVMKLPVPAEEITWDGDSWSVTSDRLVTAGAMHLANELNWLGPHLGSIPFPPLGVATP
;
A
#
# COMPACT_ATOMS: atom_id res chain seq x y z
N MET A 1 -34.42 5.04 8.60
CA MET A 1 -34.05 4.87 7.18
C MET A 1 -33.47 6.20 6.74
N ILE A 2 -32.16 6.28 6.66
CA ILE A 2 -31.47 7.42 6.04
C ILE A 2 -31.64 7.18 4.54
N ALA A 3 -32.23 8.13 3.81
CA ALA A 3 -32.30 8.07 2.36
C ALA A 3 -30.87 7.90 1.82
N PRO A 4 -30.63 7.04 0.82
CA PRO A 4 -29.34 6.98 0.18
C PRO A 4 -29.02 8.38 -0.34
N ALA A 5 -27.86 8.93 0.04
CA ALA A 5 -27.33 10.14 -0.58
C ALA A 5 -27.32 9.90 -2.09
N ALA A 6 -27.72 10.93 -2.84
CA ALA A 6 -27.66 10.85 -4.31
C ALA A 6 -26.24 10.41 -4.70
N VAL A 7 -26.15 9.37 -5.50
CA VAL A 7 -24.88 8.90 -6.05
C VAL A 7 -24.38 10.02 -6.96
N ILE A 8 -23.40 10.80 -6.47
CA ILE A 8 -22.74 11.82 -7.26
C ILE A 8 -21.56 11.11 -7.92
N GLY A 9 -21.56 11.03 -9.25
CA GLY A 9 -20.40 10.57 -10.02
C GLY A 9 -19.23 11.55 -9.88
N SER A 10 -18.04 11.20 -10.37
CA SER A 10 -16.83 12.02 -10.33
C SER A 10 -17.01 13.36 -11.06
N GLY A 11 -17.89 13.39 -12.08
CA GLY A 11 -18.22 14.58 -12.87
C GLY A 11 -17.13 15.03 -13.84
N ILE A 12 -16.07 14.25 -14.04
CA ILE A 12 -14.99 14.59 -14.98
C ILE A 12 -15.44 14.41 -16.44
N GLU A 13 -14.86 15.20 -17.33
CA GLU A 13 -15.12 15.08 -18.78
C GLU A 13 -14.63 13.73 -19.31
N GLY A 14 -15.50 13.04 -20.05
CA GLY A 14 -15.18 11.68 -20.54
C GLY A 14 -15.24 10.57 -19.49
N GLY A 15 -15.52 10.90 -18.23
CA GLY A 15 -15.67 9.95 -17.14
C GLY A 15 -16.91 9.06 -17.22
N ASP A 16 -16.93 8.02 -16.43
CA ASP A 16 -18.08 7.14 -16.28
C ASP A 16 -19.09 7.80 -15.31
N PRO A 17 -20.30 8.12 -15.76
CA PRO A 17 -21.30 8.76 -14.90
C PRO A 17 -21.71 7.93 -13.69
N ASP A 18 -21.44 6.62 -13.71
CA ASP A 18 -21.69 5.71 -12.61
C ASP A 18 -20.48 5.53 -11.68
N PHE A 19 -19.32 6.15 -12.00
CA PHE A 19 -18.13 6.09 -11.13
C PHE A 19 -18.37 6.89 -9.86
N ASN A 20 -18.31 6.21 -8.74
CA ASN A 20 -18.64 6.75 -7.42
C ASN A 20 -17.74 6.13 -6.33
N ALA A 21 -17.91 6.54 -5.09
CA ALA A 21 -17.14 6.05 -3.96
C ALA A 21 -17.10 4.52 -3.84
N ALA A 22 -18.20 3.83 -4.16
CA ALA A 22 -18.23 2.36 -4.12
C ALA A 22 -17.40 1.74 -5.24
N ALA A 23 -17.39 2.34 -6.44
CA ALA A 23 -16.58 1.94 -7.56
C ALA A 23 -15.08 2.15 -7.24
N LEU A 24 -14.72 3.31 -6.67
CA LEU A 24 -13.36 3.62 -6.25
C LEU A 24 -12.86 2.62 -5.21
N ILE A 25 -13.64 2.33 -4.18
CA ILE A 25 -13.28 1.35 -3.13
C ILE A 25 -13.07 -0.04 -3.75
N TRP A 26 -13.95 -0.45 -4.64
CA TRP A 26 -13.86 -1.74 -5.32
C TRP A 26 -12.59 -1.85 -6.17
N GLN A 27 -12.32 -0.86 -7.00
CA GLN A 27 -11.12 -0.83 -7.83
C GLN A 27 -9.85 -0.75 -6.97
N GLY A 28 -9.82 0.13 -5.96
CA GLY A 28 -8.70 0.27 -5.03
C GLY A 28 -8.42 -1.01 -4.27
N TYR A 29 -9.46 -1.72 -3.80
CA TYR A 29 -9.32 -3.03 -3.18
C TYR A 29 -8.62 -4.03 -4.13
N TRP A 30 -9.09 -4.15 -5.37
CA TRP A 30 -8.53 -5.10 -6.31
C TRP A 30 -7.09 -4.75 -6.72
N LEU A 31 -6.82 -3.47 -6.99
CA LEU A 31 -5.46 -3.03 -7.31
C LEU A 31 -4.51 -3.33 -6.15
N SER A 32 -4.93 -3.01 -4.92
CA SER A 32 -4.18 -3.32 -3.70
C SER A 32 -4.00 -4.83 -3.49
N ARG A 33 -5.07 -5.63 -3.68
CA ARG A 33 -5.06 -7.09 -3.51
C ARG A 33 -4.16 -7.80 -4.54
N ASN A 34 -4.09 -7.31 -5.76
CA ASN A 34 -3.28 -7.91 -6.82
C ASN A 34 -1.78 -7.86 -6.52
N HIS A 35 -1.33 -6.88 -5.72
CA HIS A 35 0.04 -6.83 -5.23
C HIS A 35 0.32 -7.92 -4.18
N PHE A 36 -0.67 -8.31 -3.39
CA PHE A 36 -0.53 -9.43 -2.47
C PHE A 36 -0.52 -10.78 -3.20
N GLY A 37 -1.58 -11.10 -3.93
CA GLY A 37 -1.78 -12.42 -4.57
C GLY A 37 -0.94 -12.59 -5.86
N PRO A 38 -1.36 -12.02 -6.97
CA PRO A 38 -0.69 -12.18 -8.26
C PRO A 38 0.78 -11.77 -8.24
N PHE A 39 1.13 -10.65 -7.60
CA PHE A 39 2.51 -10.19 -7.62
C PHE A 39 3.38 -10.97 -6.63
N VAL A 40 3.15 -10.85 -5.30
CA VAL A 40 4.07 -11.44 -4.30
C VAL A 40 4.03 -12.96 -4.29
N MET A 41 2.86 -13.58 -4.56
CA MET A 41 2.71 -15.04 -4.45
C MET A 41 2.91 -15.79 -5.76
N ALA A 42 2.97 -15.09 -6.91
CA ALA A 42 2.88 -15.77 -8.20
C ALA A 42 3.79 -15.22 -9.30
N SER A 43 4.12 -13.93 -9.35
CA SER A 43 4.77 -13.32 -10.52
C SER A 43 6.15 -13.88 -10.86
N GLY A 44 6.89 -14.33 -9.85
CA GLY A 44 8.29 -14.73 -9.99
C GLY A 44 9.28 -13.55 -10.07
N MET A 45 8.80 -12.30 -9.91
CA MET A 45 9.64 -11.11 -9.96
C MET A 45 10.37 -10.87 -8.64
N GLY A 46 11.23 -11.80 -8.30
CA GLY A 46 12.01 -11.78 -7.07
C GLY A 46 12.68 -13.12 -6.79
N ILE A 47 13.17 -13.28 -5.56
CA ILE A 47 13.75 -14.52 -5.07
C ILE A 47 12.67 -15.32 -4.36
N PRO A 48 12.24 -16.47 -4.91
CA PRO A 48 11.16 -17.25 -4.31
C PRO A 48 11.63 -17.94 -3.02
N PHE A 49 10.66 -18.15 -2.14
CA PHE A 49 10.79 -19.04 -0.99
C PHE A 49 9.82 -20.20 -1.13
N MET A 50 10.33 -21.41 -1.01
CA MET A 50 9.54 -22.64 -1.08
C MET A 50 9.48 -23.28 0.29
N PRO A 51 8.45 -22.98 1.10
CA PRO A 51 8.30 -23.62 2.40
C PRO A 51 8.08 -25.13 2.22
N PRO A 52 8.60 -25.97 3.14
CA PRO A 52 8.33 -27.40 3.11
C PRO A 52 6.82 -27.67 3.13
N LYS A 53 6.37 -28.63 2.31
CA LYS A 53 4.94 -28.95 2.15
C LYS A 53 4.28 -29.29 3.48
N GLU A 54 4.99 -30.02 4.34
CA GLU A 54 4.52 -30.43 5.65
C GLU A 54 4.30 -29.23 6.57
N MET A 55 5.19 -28.22 6.48
CA MET A 55 5.05 -26.98 7.24
C MET A 55 3.80 -26.21 6.79
N MET A 56 3.58 -26.10 5.48
CA MET A 56 2.39 -25.44 4.95
C MET A 56 1.10 -26.16 5.33
N GLN A 57 1.08 -27.50 5.24
CA GLN A 57 -0.08 -28.28 5.65
C GLN A 57 -0.36 -28.16 7.15
N GLY A 58 0.67 -28.15 7.98
CA GLY A 58 0.55 -27.91 9.41
C GLY A 58 -0.04 -26.54 9.72
N ALA A 59 0.47 -25.51 9.06
CA ALA A 59 -0.01 -24.14 9.19
C ALA A 59 -1.49 -24.01 8.76
N MET A 60 -1.86 -24.61 7.63
CA MET A 60 -3.25 -24.61 7.15
C MET A 60 -4.22 -25.23 8.15
N LYS A 61 -3.84 -26.37 8.77
CA LYS A 61 -4.65 -26.98 9.81
C LYS A 61 -4.76 -26.11 11.06
N MET A 62 -3.71 -25.37 11.38
CA MET A 62 -3.68 -24.48 12.56
C MET A 62 -4.61 -23.28 12.40
N VAL A 63 -4.72 -22.73 11.18
CA VAL A 63 -5.54 -21.53 10.92
C VAL A 63 -7.00 -21.87 10.59
N ALA A 64 -7.29 -23.09 10.16
CA ALA A 64 -8.64 -23.50 9.76
C ALA A 64 -9.58 -23.60 10.97
N GLN A 65 -10.84 -23.18 10.79
CA GLN A 65 -11.92 -23.43 11.76
C GLN A 65 -12.19 -24.92 11.90
N ASN A 66 -12.13 -25.65 10.77
CA ASN A 66 -12.21 -27.11 10.76
C ASN A 66 -10.86 -27.71 10.32
N PRO A 67 -10.01 -28.16 11.25
CA PRO A 67 -8.70 -28.75 10.93
C PRO A 67 -8.77 -30.02 10.05
N ASN A 68 -9.95 -30.68 9.96
CA ASN A 68 -10.15 -31.86 9.12
C ASN A 68 -10.49 -31.50 7.65
N ASP A 69 -10.90 -30.26 7.41
CA ASP A 69 -11.24 -29.74 6.08
C ASP A 69 -10.68 -28.32 5.92
N PRO A 70 -9.33 -28.13 5.93
CA PRO A 70 -8.71 -26.82 5.81
C PRO A 70 -8.86 -26.30 4.40
N LEU A 71 -8.87 -24.96 4.26
CA LEU A 71 -8.79 -24.30 2.95
C LEU A 71 -7.59 -24.82 2.16
N GLN A 72 -7.81 -25.02 0.87
CA GLN A 72 -6.73 -25.39 -0.05
C GLN A 72 -5.99 -24.13 -0.50
N ILE A 73 -4.67 -24.17 -0.47
CA ILE A 73 -3.82 -23.17 -1.10
C ILE A 73 -3.37 -23.67 -2.47
N PRO A 74 -3.15 -22.77 -3.44
CA PRO A 74 -2.59 -23.16 -4.74
C PRO A 74 -1.27 -23.91 -4.56
N SER A 75 -1.14 -25.06 -5.23
CA SER A 75 0.05 -25.92 -5.12
C SER A 75 1.30 -25.32 -5.75
N ASN A 76 1.13 -24.35 -6.64
CA ASN A 76 2.18 -23.62 -7.36
C ASN A 76 2.41 -22.19 -6.81
N MET A 77 1.97 -21.91 -5.61
CA MET A 77 2.29 -20.66 -4.91
C MET A 77 3.80 -20.59 -4.63
N MET A 78 4.44 -19.50 -5.04
CA MET A 78 5.86 -19.23 -4.82
C MET A 78 6.04 -17.84 -4.21
N PRO A 79 5.82 -17.67 -2.91
CA PRO A 79 5.98 -16.38 -2.25
C PRO A 79 7.43 -15.89 -2.40
N LEU A 80 7.58 -14.58 -2.59
CA LEU A 80 8.86 -13.94 -2.77
C LEU A 80 9.44 -13.53 -1.41
N GLN A 81 10.64 -14.02 -1.07
CA GLN A 81 11.40 -13.54 0.10
C GLN A 81 12.17 -12.25 -0.19
N ALA A 82 12.41 -11.94 -1.46
CA ALA A 82 12.92 -10.67 -1.93
C ALA A 82 12.24 -10.29 -3.24
N VAL A 83 12.06 -9.00 -3.47
CA VAL A 83 11.44 -8.48 -4.70
C VAL A 83 12.46 -7.70 -5.51
N PHE A 84 12.38 -7.84 -6.83
CA PHE A 84 13.22 -7.11 -7.76
C PHE A 84 12.70 -5.69 -8.01
N ALA A 85 13.59 -4.79 -8.39
CA ALA A 85 13.29 -3.37 -8.54
C ALA A 85 12.25 -3.08 -9.61
N SER A 86 12.36 -3.71 -10.79
CA SER A 86 11.42 -3.50 -11.88
C SER A 86 11.40 -4.64 -12.91
N GLY A 87 10.39 -4.64 -13.79
CA GLY A 87 10.28 -5.60 -14.89
C GLY A 87 9.12 -5.25 -15.82
N SER A 88 8.94 -6.03 -16.91
CA SER A 88 7.73 -5.97 -17.73
C SER A 88 6.52 -6.45 -16.94
N THR A 89 5.37 -5.88 -17.23
CA THR A 89 4.08 -6.35 -16.71
C THR A 89 3.43 -7.41 -17.57
N ASP A 90 4.04 -7.76 -18.69
CA ASP A 90 3.51 -8.76 -19.63
C ASP A 90 3.53 -10.17 -19.03
N LEU A 91 2.37 -10.83 -19.07
CA LEU A 91 2.25 -12.21 -18.64
C LEU A 91 2.83 -13.15 -19.70
N VAL A 92 3.62 -14.12 -19.26
CA VAL A 92 4.17 -15.17 -20.15
C VAL A 92 3.07 -16.07 -20.67
N ASN A 93 2.05 -16.30 -19.86
CA ASN A 93 0.94 -17.20 -20.16
C ASN A 93 -0.35 -16.41 -20.38
N ASP A 94 -1.29 -16.96 -21.15
CA ASP A 94 -2.65 -16.42 -21.19
C ASP A 94 -3.43 -16.90 -19.95
N PRO A 95 -3.86 -16.01 -19.05
CA PRO A 95 -4.60 -16.39 -17.85
C PRO A 95 -5.89 -17.17 -18.13
N ARG A 96 -6.46 -17.04 -19.33
CA ARG A 96 -7.68 -17.74 -19.74
C ARG A 96 -7.51 -19.25 -19.90
N ASP A 97 -6.25 -19.71 -20.08
CA ASP A 97 -5.91 -21.12 -20.20
C ASP A 97 -5.79 -21.85 -18.86
N PHE A 98 -5.92 -21.10 -17.74
CA PHE A 98 -5.69 -21.60 -16.39
C PHE A 98 -6.95 -21.57 -15.53
N GLY A 99 -7.01 -22.46 -14.56
CA GLY A 99 -8.07 -22.47 -13.56
C GLY A 99 -7.96 -21.27 -12.57
N PRO A 100 -9.03 -20.96 -11.85
CA PRO A 100 -9.10 -19.76 -11.01
C PRO A 100 -8.10 -19.74 -9.81
N LEU A 101 -7.51 -20.87 -9.49
CA LEU A 101 -6.49 -20.98 -8.43
C LEU A 101 -5.11 -21.37 -8.98
N ASP A 102 -4.93 -21.34 -10.30
CA ASP A 102 -3.66 -21.66 -10.91
C ASP A 102 -2.79 -20.40 -11.04
N LEU A 103 -1.78 -20.31 -10.20
CA LEU A 103 -0.92 -19.13 -10.10
C LEU A 103 0.12 -19.05 -11.25
N GLU A 104 0.29 -20.09 -12.07
CA GLU A 104 1.11 -20.02 -13.30
C GLU A 104 0.55 -18.97 -14.28
N ALA A 105 -0.74 -18.65 -14.18
CA ALA A 105 -1.39 -17.59 -14.94
C ALA A 105 -0.75 -16.20 -14.76
N PHE A 106 -0.01 -15.97 -13.66
CA PHE A 106 0.53 -14.64 -13.31
C PHE A 106 2.05 -14.54 -13.45
N ARG A 107 2.68 -15.47 -14.15
CA ARG A 107 4.13 -15.46 -14.38
C ARG A 107 4.53 -14.34 -15.32
N LEU A 108 5.54 -13.57 -14.90
CA LEU A 108 6.22 -12.56 -15.71
C LEU A 108 7.48 -13.13 -16.36
N ASP A 109 7.94 -12.49 -17.45
CA ASP A 109 9.15 -12.89 -18.15
C ASP A 109 10.42 -12.50 -17.36
N PRO A 110 11.19 -13.47 -16.84
CA PRO A 110 12.38 -13.20 -16.04
C PRO A 110 13.51 -12.49 -16.80
N SER A 111 13.47 -12.49 -18.14
CA SER A 111 14.47 -11.82 -18.99
C SER A 111 14.35 -10.30 -18.93
N THR A 112 13.20 -9.78 -18.49
CA THR A 112 12.90 -8.35 -18.41
C THR A 112 13.24 -7.73 -17.06
N PHE A 113 13.60 -8.55 -16.06
CA PHE A 113 13.77 -8.09 -14.67
C PHE A 113 15.06 -7.32 -14.45
N ASP A 114 14.95 -6.15 -13.86
CA ASP A 114 16.03 -5.56 -13.09
C ASP A 114 16.10 -6.28 -11.73
N LYS A 115 17.13 -7.10 -11.58
CA LYS A 115 17.29 -8.02 -10.44
C LYS A 115 17.89 -7.36 -9.21
N THR A 116 18.07 -6.05 -9.20
CA THR A 116 18.41 -5.29 -8.00
C THR A 116 17.29 -5.49 -6.96
N VAL A 117 17.66 -5.86 -5.75
CA VAL A 117 16.76 -5.85 -4.60
C VAL A 117 16.92 -4.50 -3.92
N GLY A 118 15.98 -3.59 -4.20
CA GLY A 118 15.98 -2.25 -3.63
C GLY A 118 15.41 -2.25 -2.21
N VAL A 119 16.01 -1.46 -1.32
CA VAL A 119 15.55 -1.34 0.08
C VAL A 119 14.09 -0.87 0.12
N ARG A 120 13.75 0.17 -0.66
CA ARG A 120 12.38 0.71 -0.67
C ARG A 120 11.39 -0.30 -1.23
N ALA A 121 11.73 -0.98 -2.34
CA ALA A 121 10.87 -2.01 -2.93
C ALA A 121 10.60 -3.15 -1.92
N GLN A 122 11.63 -3.60 -1.22
CA GLN A 122 11.53 -4.62 -0.19
C GLN A 122 10.67 -4.16 1.00
N ALA A 123 10.93 -2.96 1.51
CA ALA A 123 10.22 -2.39 2.65
C ALA A 123 8.73 -2.14 2.35
N GLU A 124 8.40 -1.51 1.22
CA GLU A 124 7.01 -1.28 0.80
C GLU A 124 6.26 -2.60 0.58
N THR A 125 6.93 -3.64 0.07
CA THR A 125 6.32 -4.95 -0.09
C THR A 125 6.04 -5.62 1.27
N MET A 126 6.98 -5.54 2.20
CA MET A 126 6.77 -6.04 3.56
C MET A 126 5.63 -5.27 4.25
N LEU A 127 5.58 -3.94 4.09
CA LEU A 127 4.53 -3.09 4.64
C LEU A 127 3.17 -3.49 4.06
N LYS A 128 3.09 -3.77 2.75
CA LYS A 128 1.87 -4.28 2.12
C LYS A 128 1.37 -5.56 2.78
N LEU A 129 2.25 -6.47 3.10
CA LEU A 129 1.89 -7.75 3.70
C LEU A 129 1.40 -7.60 5.15
N THR A 130 2.06 -6.76 5.95
CA THR A 130 1.67 -6.50 7.34
C THR A 130 0.36 -5.71 7.42
N GLN A 131 0.20 -4.68 6.60
CA GLN A 131 -1.03 -3.89 6.54
C GLN A 131 -2.21 -4.73 6.06
N TRP A 132 -1.99 -5.64 5.11
CA TRP A 132 -3.00 -6.60 4.68
C TRP A 132 -3.41 -7.54 5.83
N ALA A 133 -2.44 -8.01 6.61
CA ALA A 133 -2.70 -8.83 7.78
C ALA A 133 -3.54 -8.08 8.86
N HIS A 134 -3.25 -6.80 9.09
CA HIS A 134 -4.05 -5.95 9.98
C HIS A 134 -5.48 -5.78 9.49
N ASN A 135 -5.68 -5.57 8.20
CA ASN A 135 -7.01 -5.41 7.63
C ASN A 135 -7.89 -6.65 7.82
N PHE A 136 -7.33 -7.84 7.68
CA PHE A 136 -8.07 -9.07 7.98
C PHE A 136 -8.24 -9.31 9.48
N ALA A 137 -7.33 -8.83 10.32
CA ALA A 137 -7.50 -8.88 11.78
C ALA A 137 -8.59 -7.95 12.29
N SER A 138 -8.79 -6.79 11.64
CA SER A 138 -9.79 -5.79 12.03
C SER A 138 -11.15 -5.98 11.37
N ALA A 139 -11.36 -7.05 10.61
CA ALA A 139 -12.55 -7.29 9.80
C ALA A 139 -12.82 -6.24 8.72
N HIS A 140 -11.80 -5.49 8.31
CA HIS A 140 -11.93 -4.46 7.28
C HIS A 140 -12.41 -5.03 5.93
N PHE A 141 -11.84 -6.16 5.51
CA PHE A 141 -12.21 -6.86 4.27
C PHE A 141 -13.11 -8.08 4.49
N GLY A 142 -13.56 -8.33 5.70
CA GLY A 142 -14.36 -9.50 6.03
C GLY A 142 -14.37 -9.79 7.52
N THR A 143 -14.76 -11.01 7.88
CA THR A 143 -14.69 -11.44 9.27
C THR A 143 -13.29 -12.01 9.57
N PRO A 144 -12.57 -11.50 10.57
CA PRO A 144 -11.24 -12.01 10.91
C PRO A 144 -11.27 -13.46 11.43
N GLU A 145 -12.45 -13.97 11.71
CA GLU A 145 -12.70 -15.29 12.30
C GLU A 145 -13.04 -16.36 11.25
N ASP A 146 -13.30 -15.97 9.99
CA ASP A 146 -13.47 -16.94 8.91
C ASP A 146 -12.12 -17.53 8.47
N ASP A 147 -12.18 -18.70 7.81
CA ASP A 147 -10.98 -19.39 7.34
C ASP A 147 -10.19 -18.56 6.34
N PHE A 148 -10.85 -17.79 5.50
CA PHE A 148 -10.21 -16.94 4.50
C PHE A 148 -9.44 -15.78 5.15
N GLY A 149 -10.08 -15.03 6.06
CA GLY A 149 -9.42 -13.94 6.79
C GLY A 149 -8.22 -14.43 7.60
N SER A 150 -8.38 -15.57 8.29
CA SER A 150 -7.31 -16.22 9.04
C SER A 150 -6.14 -16.62 8.14
N LEU A 151 -6.41 -17.16 6.95
CA LEU A 151 -5.39 -17.52 5.96
C LEU A 151 -4.65 -16.30 5.44
N GLN A 152 -5.36 -15.24 5.05
CA GLN A 152 -4.75 -14.00 4.54
C GLN A 152 -3.82 -13.37 5.58
N ARG A 153 -4.28 -13.29 6.83
CA ARG A 153 -3.47 -12.81 7.95
C ARG A 153 -2.21 -13.66 8.14
N PHE A 154 -2.37 -14.99 8.19
CA PHE A 154 -1.24 -15.91 8.35
C PHE A 154 -0.21 -15.75 7.24
N ILE A 155 -0.64 -15.74 5.97
CA ILE A 155 0.27 -15.59 4.82
C ILE A 155 0.98 -14.23 4.88
N GLY A 156 0.26 -13.15 5.16
CA GLY A 156 0.83 -11.81 5.28
C GLY A 156 1.96 -11.77 6.32
N VAL A 157 1.70 -12.29 7.51
CA VAL A 157 2.69 -12.32 8.60
C VAL A 157 3.86 -13.24 8.27
N MET A 158 3.60 -14.45 7.75
CA MET A 158 4.66 -15.41 7.42
C MET A 158 5.61 -14.85 6.35
N VAL A 159 5.06 -14.31 5.27
CA VAL A 159 5.88 -13.81 4.15
C VAL A 159 6.63 -12.54 4.55
N SER A 160 6.02 -11.63 5.32
CA SER A 160 6.73 -10.45 5.83
C SER A 160 7.90 -10.80 6.75
N GLN A 161 7.77 -11.83 7.60
CA GLN A 161 8.89 -12.32 8.40
C GLN A 161 10.04 -12.86 7.52
N MET A 162 9.72 -13.63 6.48
CA MET A 162 10.74 -14.14 5.55
C MET A 162 11.45 -13.02 4.80
N GLN A 163 10.70 -12.03 4.35
CA GLN A 163 11.23 -10.85 3.68
C GLN A 163 12.13 -10.02 4.60
N GLY A 164 11.72 -9.82 5.86
CA GLY A 164 12.52 -9.13 6.87
C GLY A 164 13.81 -9.88 7.21
N GLN A 165 13.77 -11.21 7.34
CA GLN A 165 14.96 -12.04 7.54
C GLN A 165 15.92 -11.95 6.35
N TYR A 166 15.39 -11.94 5.12
CA TYR A 166 16.20 -11.72 3.93
C TYR A 166 16.88 -10.35 3.96
N ALA A 167 16.13 -9.29 4.27
CA ALA A 167 16.65 -7.93 4.34
C ALA A 167 17.77 -7.81 5.40
N MET A 168 17.54 -8.30 6.62
CA MET A 168 18.55 -8.29 7.69
C MET A 168 19.83 -9.06 7.32
N LYS A 169 19.70 -10.14 6.55
CA LYS A 169 20.86 -10.97 6.18
C LYS A 169 21.64 -10.43 4.99
N ASN A 170 20.95 -9.81 4.02
CA ASN A 170 21.54 -9.54 2.70
C ASN A 170 21.62 -8.05 2.36
N LEU A 171 20.84 -7.18 3.01
CA LEU A 171 20.80 -5.75 2.72
C LEU A 171 21.34 -4.89 3.88
N LEU A 172 21.35 -5.40 5.12
CA LEU A 172 21.86 -4.65 6.27
C LEU A 172 23.39 -4.50 6.16
N ASN A 173 23.86 -3.26 6.10
CA ASN A 173 25.27 -2.94 6.22
C ASN A 173 25.63 -2.74 7.70
N MET A 174 26.51 -3.57 8.22
CA MET A 174 26.90 -3.56 9.62
C MET A 174 27.81 -2.38 10.01
N ASP A 175 28.42 -1.69 9.02
CA ASP A 175 29.32 -0.56 9.28
C ASP A 175 28.57 0.72 9.65
N ASP A 176 27.39 0.94 9.05
CA ASP A 176 26.56 2.13 9.29
C ASP A 176 25.20 1.81 9.92
N GLY A 177 24.80 0.54 9.99
CA GLY A 177 23.53 0.10 10.54
C GLY A 177 22.33 0.37 9.65
N LEU A 178 22.53 0.74 8.38
CA LEU A 178 21.51 1.03 7.39
C LEU A 178 21.35 -0.15 6.41
N TYR A 179 20.21 -0.19 5.76
CA TYR A 179 19.96 -1.14 4.68
C TYR A 179 20.38 -0.49 3.35
N HIS A 180 21.15 -1.23 2.57
CA HIS A 180 21.60 -0.85 1.24
C HIS A 180 20.95 -1.77 0.20
N ASP A 181 20.71 -1.27 -0.99
CA ASP A 181 20.28 -2.09 -2.11
C ASP A 181 21.30 -3.20 -2.39
N SER A 182 20.90 -4.24 -3.07
CA SER A 182 21.79 -5.36 -3.38
C SER A 182 23.00 -4.99 -4.23
N ASP A 183 23.02 -3.83 -4.85
CA ASP A 183 24.15 -3.23 -5.57
C ASP A 183 24.93 -2.18 -4.76
N GLY A 184 24.55 -1.99 -3.48
CA GLY A 184 25.24 -1.15 -2.52
C GLY A 184 24.76 0.30 -2.45
N ASN A 185 23.76 0.70 -3.21
CA ASN A 185 23.19 2.05 -3.11
C ASN A 185 22.41 2.24 -1.81
N LEU A 186 22.38 3.46 -1.30
CA LEU A 186 21.67 3.84 -0.09
C LEU A 186 20.41 4.65 -0.43
N ASP A 187 19.25 4.16 -0.01
CA ASP A 187 17.97 4.83 -0.10
C ASP A 187 17.43 5.13 1.31
N TYR A 188 17.43 6.40 1.69
CA TYR A 188 16.97 6.82 3.02
C TYR A 188 15.45 6.73 3.16
N THR A 189 14.68 7.06 2.13
CA THR A 189 13.21 6.87 2.15
C THR A 189 12.88 5.39 2.37
N GLY A 190 13.58 4.51 1.65
CA GLY A 190 13.47 3.06 1.85
C GLY A 190 13.84 2.61 3.26
N ASN A 191 14.87 3.20 3.88
CA ASN A 191 15.25 2.90 5.26
C ASN A 191 14.18 3.37 6.28
N TRP A 192 13.54 4.53 6.08
CA TRP A 192 12.42 4.95 6.92
C TRP A 192 11.22 4.00 6.79
N VAL A 193 10.86 3.60 5.58
CA VAL A 193 9.79 2.59 5.38
C VAL A 193 10.20 1.25 5.99
N MET A 194 11.48 0.85 5.90
CA MET A 194 11.99 -0.38 6.54
C MET A 194 11.84 -0.31 8.07
N LEU A 195 12.11 0.84 8.70
CA LEU A 195 11.89 1.04 10.13
C LEU A 195 10.41 0.84 10.50
N HIS A 196 9.51 1.43 9.71
CA HIS A 196 8.06 1.24 9.91
C HIS A 196 7.72 -0.25 9.87
N THR A 197 8.17 -0.93 8.84
CA THR A 197 7.81 -2.34 8.59
C THR A 197 8.41 -3.29 9.61
N LEU A 198 9.67 -3.12 9.99
CA LEU A 198 10.28 -3.95 11.04
C LEU A 198 9.57 -3.77 12.38
N SER A 199 9.13 -2.54 12.69
CA SER A 199 8.32 -2.24 13.87
C SER A 199 6.97 -2.94 13.82
N ASP A 200 6.35 -2.99 12.63
CA ASP A 200 5.06 -3.65 12.40
C ASP A 200 5.18 -5.18 12.49
N VAL A 201 6.21 -5.77 11.90
CA VAL A 201 6.47 -7.21 12.05
C VAL A 201 6.75 -7.56 13.51
N SER A 202 7.51 -6.73 14.25
CA SER A 202 7.72 -6.92 15.69
C SER A 202 6.40 -6.92 16.45
N LEU A 203 5.50 -5.97 16.15
CA LEU A 203 4.16 -5.92 16.75
C LEU A 203 3.34 -7.18 16.45
N LEU A 204 3.24 -7.56 15.17
CA LEU A 204 2.46 -8.72 14.74
C LEU A 204 2.97 -10.03 15.33
N THR A 205 4.28 -10.16 15.54
CA THR A 205 4.89 -11.36 16.13
C THR A 205 4.80 -11.36 17.66
N ARG A 206 4.63 -10.22 18.30
CA ARG A 206 4.46 -10.06 19.76
C ARG A 206 3.08 -10.48 20.25
N ASP A 207 2.05 -10.22 19.48
CA ASP A 207 0.64 -10.35 19.91
C ASP A 207 0.19 -11.77 20.26
N GLY A 208 1.08 -12.78 20.19
CA GLY A 208 0.82 -14.13 20.70
C GLY A 208 -0.36 -14.85 20.04
N GLY A 209 -0.86 -14.34 18.89
CA GLY A 209 -1.90 -15.01 18.11
C GLY A 209 -1.44 -16.38 17.63
N LYS A 210 -2.38 -17.31 17.41
CA LYS A 210 -2.09 -18.69 17.01
C LYS A 210 -1.27 -18.86 15.72
N TYR A 211 -1.07 -17.76 14.97
CA TYR A 211 -0.30 -17.74 13.72
C TYR A 211 1.10 -17.14 13.86
N MET A 212 1.43 -16.66 15.06
CA MET A 212 2.66 -15.93 15.31
C MET A 212 3.77 -16.87 15.78
N ASN A 213 5.00 -16.52 15.44
CA ASN A 213 6.18 -17.13 16.01
C ASN A 213 6.79 -16.15 17.03
N PRO A 214 6.49 -16.28 18.33
CA PRO A 214 6.96 -15.36 19.35
C PRO A 214 8.49 -15.36 19.50
N ASP A 215 9.17 -16.41 19.06
CA ASP A 215 10.63 -16.48 19.12
C ASP A 215 11.31 -15.51 18.12
N SER A 216 10.59 -15.10 17.07
CA SER A 216 11.12 -14.13 16.10
C SER A 216 10.95 -12.67 16.54
N GLN A 217 10.05 -12.37 17.46
CA GLN A 217 9.77 -11.01 17.91
C GLN A 217 11.02 -10.25 18.41
N PRO A 218 11.89 -10.81 19.29
CA PRO A 218 13.09 -10.10 19.74
C PRO A 218 14.05 -9.73 18.61
N MET A 219 14.10 -10.55 17.56
CA MET A 219 14.92 -10.28 16.38
C MET A 219 14.42 -9.05 15.63
N PHE A 220 13.11 -8.96 15.36
CA PHE A 220 12.54 -7.82 14.65
C PHE A 220 12.54 -6.55 15.51
N GLU A 221 12.30 -6.66 16.82
CA GLU A 221 12.43 -5.54 17.75
C GLU A 221 13.86 -5.01 17.80
N GLY A 222 14.85 -5.91 17.86
CA GLY A 222 16.27 -5.55 17.82
C GLY A 222 16.68 -4.89 16.51
N ALA A 223 16.19 -5.38 15.37
CA ALA A 223 16.42 -4.79 14.05
C ALA A 223 15.82 -3.39 13.93
N ALA A 224 14.57 -3.20 14.40
CA ALA A 224 13.91 -1.88 14.42
C ALA A 224 14.66 -0.89 15.31
N ASN A 225 15.11 -1.32 16.50
CA ASN A 225 15.91 -0.48 17.41
C ASN A 225 17.27 -0.09 16.79
N GLY A 226 17.95 -1.03 16.15
CA GLY A 226 19.23 -0.78 15.47
C GLY A 226 19.09 0.24 14.35
N LEU A 227 18.07 0.07 13.50
CA LEU A 227 17.78 0.97 12.38
C LEU A 227 17.34 2.36 12.87
N PHE A 228 16.48 2.43 13.89
CA PHE A 228 16.09 3.71 14.50
C PHE A 228 17.32 4.48 14.98
N LYS A 229 18.23 3.82 15.69
CA LYS A 229 19.47 4.44 16.18
C LYS A 229 20.37 4.96 15.04
N ALA A 230 20.44 4.25 13.91
CA ALA A 230 21.20 4.69 12.73
C ALA A 230 20.56 5.91 12.05
N LEU A 231 19.23 6.02 12.09
CA LEU A 231 18.46 7.11 11.46
C LEU A 231 18.20 8.32 12.38
N GLU A 232 18.33 8.17 13.72
CA GLU A 232 17.94 9.18 14.71
C GLU A 232 18.61 10.55 14.48
N ALA A 233 19.88 10.54 14.12
CA ALA A 233 20.66 11.78 13.90
C ALA A 233 20.41 12.41 12.51
N ARG A 234 19.68 11.71 11.61
CA ARG A 234 19.45 12.20 10.25
C ARG A 234 18.27 13.14 10.20
N ASP A 235 18.43 14.22 9.45
CA ASP A 235 17.33 15.09 9.02
C ASP A 235 16.95 14.75 7.57
N PRO A 236 15.65 14.53 7.28
CA PRO A 236 15.16 14.30 5.92
C PRO A 236 15.54 15.44 4.96
N GLN A 237 15.73 15.10 3.68
CA GLN A 237 16.17 16.04 2.66
C GLN A 237 15.06 16.44 1.68
N SER A 238 13.88 15.83 1.79
CA SER A 238 12.70 16.16 0.98
C SER A 238 11.43 15.97 1.79
N PRO A 239 10.30 16.56 1.38
CA PRO A 239 9.00 16.33 2.02
C PRO A 239 8.59 14.87 2.01
N GLN A 240 8.90 14.13 0.94
CA GLN A 240 8.62 12.70 0.83
C GLN A 240 9.43 11.89 1.87
N GLU A 241 10.73 12.19 2.01
CA GLU A 241 11.54 11.56 3.06
C GLU A 241 11.04 11.95 4.45
N ALA A 242 10.65 13.21 4.67
CA ALA A 242 10.09 13.68 5.94
C ALA A 242 8.78 12.97 6.30
N ALA A 243 7.87 12.82 5.33
CA ALA A 243 6.63 12.09 5.53
C ALA A 243 6.86 10.62 5.87
N ALA A 244 7.75 9.94 5.13
CA ALA A 244 8.13 8.56 5.41
C ALA A 244 8.76 8.42 6.81
N ALA A 245 9.66 9.35 7.17
CA ALA A 245 10.28 9.40 8.49
C ALA A 245 9.26 9.59 9.62
N ILE A 246 8.36 10.55 9.48
CA ILE A 246 7.32 10.82 10.49
C ILE A 246 6.42 9.60 10.66
N ARG A 247 5.93 8.99 9.58
CA ARG A 247 5.11 7.77 9.65
C ARG A 247 5.84 6.64 10.40
N ALA A 248 7.09 6.40 10.04
CA ALA A 248 7.91 5.36 10.69
C ALA A 248 8.15 5.64 12.17
N LEU A 249 8.47 6.88 12.51
CA LEU A 249 8.77 7.30 13.88
C LEU A 249 7.53 7.29 14.77
N VAL A 250 6.39 7.77 14.28
CA VAL A 250 5.10 7.68 14.99
C VAL A 250 4.74 6.23 15.23
N TYR A 251 4.89 5.38 14.22
CA TYR A 251 4.62 3.95 14.37
C TYR A 251 5.60 3.29 15.36
N ARG A 252 6.90 3.64 15.28
CA ARG A 252 7.90 3.17 16.25
C ARG A 252 7.59 3.63 17.66
N ALA A 253 7.19 4.88 17.87
CA ALA A 253 6.81 5.41 19.16
C ALA A 253 5.68 4.60 19.83
N TRP A 254 4.74 4.15 19.03
CA TRP A 254 3.62 3.33 19.51
C TRP A 254 3.99 1.86 19.73
N THR A 255 4.89 1.27 18.92
CA THR A 255 5.19 -0.15 18.95
C THR A 255 6.39 -0.53 19.80
N ALA A 256 7.27 0.42 20.14
CA ALA A 256 8.46 0.17 20.93
C ALA A 256 8.13 -0.49 22.27
N GLN A 257 8.86 -1.55 22.63
CA GLN A 257 8.74 -2.17 23.94
C GLN A 257 9.42 -1.34 25.04
N ASP A 258 10.48 -0.62 24.66
CA ASP A 258 11.19 0.32 25.52
C ASP A 258 10.56 1.71 25.36
N SER A 259 10.01 2.25 26.44
CA SER A 259 9.39 3.57 26.44
C SER A 259 10.36 4.70 26.09
N ASP A 260 11.64 4.58 26.44
CA ASP A 260 12.65 5.60 26.11
C ASP A 260 12.88 5.68 24.60
N VAL A 261 12.86 4.54 23.92
CA VAL A 261 12.90 4.47 22.44
C VAL A 261 11.63 5.07 21.84
N GLY A 262 10.46 4.77 22.41
CA GLY A 262 9.19 5.33 21.97
C GLY A 262 9.14 6.86 22.11
N ASP A 263 9.57 7.38 23.24
CA ASP A 263 9.62 8.82 23.52
C ASP A 263 10.62 9.52 22.58
N ALA A 264 11.80 8.94 22.36
CA ALA A 264 12.80 9.48 21.44
C ALA A 264 12.28 9.51 20.00
N ALA A 265 11.60 8.45 19.55
CA ALA A 265 11.00 8.39 18.22
C ALA A 265 9.91 9.46 18.04
N MET A 266 9.03 9.65 19.02
CA MET A 266 8.01 10.69 18.97
C MET A 266 8.62 12.10 19.01
N ALA A 267 9.66 12.32 19.82
CA ALA A 267 10.36 13.61 19.87
C ALA A 267 11.01 13.94 18.52
N LYS A 268 11.64 12.96 17.85
CA LYS A 268 12.22 13.14 16.52
C LYS A 268 11.13 13.42 15.47
N ALA A 269 9.99 12.71 15.51
CA ALA A 269 8.88 12.95 14.59
C ALA A 269 8.35 14.40 14.70
N ARG A 270 8.20 14.91 15.96
CA ARG A 270 7.81 16.30 16.19
C ARG A 270 8.83 17.29 15.65
N SER A 271 10.12 17.05 15.90
CA SER A 271 11.21 17.90 15.40
C SER A 271 11.21 18.02 13.87
N ILE A 272 11.01 16.89 13.16
CA ILE A 272 10.92 16.88 11.69
C ILE A 272 9.69 17.69 11.23
N ALA A 273 8.52 17.43 11.80
CA ALA A 273 7.30 18.11 11.42
C ALA A 273 7.38 19.63 11.64
N GLU A 274 7.88 20.06 12.81
CA GLU A 274 8.02 21.47 13.18
C GLU A 274 9.11 22.18 12.36
N GLY A 275 10.20 21.50 12.03
CA GLY A 275 11.31 22.08 11.29
C GLY A 275 11.15 22.10 9.78
N GLN A 276 10.30 21.23 9.23
CA GLN A 276 10.25 21.04 7.77
C GLN A 276 8.84 21.14 7.16
N LEU A 277 7.77 20.81 7.91
CA LEU A 277 6.43 20.70 7.33
C LEU A 277 5.45 21.78 7.82
N ILE A 278 5.59 22.33 9.05
CA ILE A 278 4.79 23.47 9.48
C ILE A 278 5.25 24.70 8.71
N GLY A 279 4.29 25.37 8.04
CA GLY A 279 4.58 26.50 7.17
C GLY A 279 5.24 26.10 5.87
N PHE A 280 5.11 24.83 5.47
CA PHE A 280 5.62 24.32 4.21
C PHE A 280 4.94 25.03 3.03
N ASP A 281 5.75 25.55 2.11
CA ASP A 281 5.32 26.27 0.92
C ASP A 281 6.10 25.71 -0.30
N SER A 282 5.37 25.15 -1.24
CA SER A 282 5.90 24.60 -2.51
C SER A 282 4.81 24.63 -3.57
N ASP A 283 5.21 24.86 -4.82
CA ASP A 283 4.31 24.74 -5.97
C ASP A 283 4.25 23.30 -6.52
N ASP A 284 5.06 22.37 -6.00
CA ASP A 284 5.06 20.97 -6.41
C ASP A 284 3.95 20.18 -5.69
N VAL A 285 3.01 19.65 -6.47
CA VAL A 285 1.85 18.89 -6.00
C VAL A 285 2.25 17.68 -5.18
N VAL A 286 3.33 16.98 -5.55
CA VAL A 286 3.78 15.76 -4.87
C VAL A 286 4.44 16.09 -3.54
N GLU A 287 5.20 17.19 -3.49
CA GLU A 287 5.76 17.69 -2.23
C GLU A 287 4.67 18.15 -1.28
N GLN A 288 3.65 18.87 -1.76
CA GLN A 288 2.48 19.26 -0.96
C GLN A 288 1.74 18.02 -0.44
N ALA A 289 1.51 17.02 -1.29
CA ALA A 289 0.87 15.77 -0.91
C ALA A 289 1.66 15.03 0.19
N ALA A 290 2.98 14.92 0.04
CA ALA A 290 3.84 14.32 1.05
C ALA A 290 3.80 15.09 2.39
N ALA A 291 3.85 16.43 2.34
CA ALA A 291 3.75 17.26 3.54
C ALA A 291 2.44 17.02 4.29
N ILE A 292 1.29 16.95 3.59
CA ILE A 292 -0.01 16.61 4.17
C ILE A 292 0.05 15.25 4.89
N VAL A 293 0.61 14.23 4.21
CA VAL A 293 0.73 12.87 4.79
C VAL A 293 1.51 12.90 6.12
N GLY A 294 2.65 13.59 6.15
CA GLY A 294 3.46 13.72 7.35
C GLY A 294 2.74 14.48 8.47
N LEU A 295 2.12 15.61 8.16
CA LEU A 295 1.39 16.46 9.12
C LEU A 295 0.18 15.74 9.71
N VAL A 296 -0.60 15.04 8.89
CA VAL A 296 -1.75 14.28 9.38
C VAL A 296 -1.30 13.12 10.27
N ALA A 297 -0.22 12.42 9.90
CA ALA A 297 0.30 11.31 10.70
C ALA A 297 0.70 11.76 12.11
N ILE A 298 1.46 12.85 12.23
CA ILE A 298 1.87 13.37 13.54
C ILE A 298 0.69 14.00 14.30
N GLY A 299 -0.21 14.68 13.61
CA GLY A 299 -1.41 15.28 14.21
C GLY A 299 -2.33 14.22 14.80
N ASP A 300 -2.56 13.12 14.09
CA ASP A 300 -3.37 12.00 14.59
C ASP A 300 -2.69 11.30 15.80
N ALA A 301 -1.39 11.11 15.76
CA ALA A 301 -0.66 10.49 16.85
C ALA A 301 -0.62 11.33 18.13
N THR A 302 -0.41 12.64 17.98
CA THR A 302 -0.23 13.53 19.12
C THR A 302 -1.51 14.17 19.62
N LYS A 303 -2.57 14.15 18.81
CA LYS A 303 -3.82 14.91 19.01
C LYS A 303 -3.60 16.42 19.17
N ASP A 304 -2.48 16.93 18.65
CA ASP A 304 -2.15 18.35 18.63
C ASP A 304 -2.70 18.97 17.33
N GLY A 305 -3.70 19.86 17.48
CA GLY A 305 -4.43 20.47 16.38
C GLY A 305 -3.54 21.29 15.43
N LYS A 306 -2.40 21.82 15.89
CA LYS A 306 -1.52 22.64 15.06
C LYS A 306 -1.03 21.93 13.79
N TYR A 307 -0.83 20.61 13.85
CA TYR A 307 -0.39 19.82 12.69
C TYR A 307 -1.53 19.59 11.70
N LEU A 308 -2.76 19.39 12.20
CA LEU A 308 -3.93 19.26 11.32
C LEU A 308 -4.30 20.60 10.69
N ASP A 309 -4.15 21.72 11.43
CA ASP A 309 -4.35 23.06 10.88
C ASP A 309 -3.32 23.34 9.76
N ALA A 310 -2.04 23.01 9.98
CA ALA A 310 -1.02 23.13 8.94
C ALA A 310 -1.29 22.22 7.72
N ALA A 311 -1.80 20.99 7.95
CA ALA A 311 -2.22 20.11 6.85
C ALA A 311 -3.39 20.70 6.05
N ASP A 312 -4.37 21.32 6.70
CA ASP A 312 -5.49 22.02 6.04
C ASP A 312 -5.01 23.24 5.21
N GLU A 313 -3.97 23.96 5.67
CA GLU A 313 -3.36 25.05 4.91
C GLU A 313 -2.70 24.53 3.61
N VAL A 314 -1.84 23.52 3.70
CA VAL A 314 -1.19 22.91 2.54
C VAL A 314 -2.24 22.29 1.60
N PHE A 315 -3.28 21.64 2.14
CA PHE A 315 -4.36 21.06 1.35
C PHE A 315 -5.17 22.12 0.58
N THR A 316 -5.36 23.29 1.18
CA THR A 316 -6.01 24.43 0.49
C THR A 316 -5.19 24.88 -0.72
N SER A 317 -3.86 24.95 -0.58
CA SER A 317 -2.95 25.23 -1.70
C SER A 317 -3.01 24.14 -2.78
N LEU A 318 -2.91 22.88 -2.37
CA LEU A 318 -2.99 21.71 -3.25
C LEU A 318 -4.27 21.74 -4.11
N THR A 319 -5.42 21.93 -3.48
CA THR A 319 -6.72 21.90 -4.18
C THR A 319 -6.98 23.13 -5.04
N ALA A 320 -6.30 24.26 -4.83
CA ALA A 320 -6.37 25.43 -5.70
C ALA A 320 -5.78 25.16 -7.10
N ASP A 321 -4.82 24.24 -7.18
CA ASP A 321 -4.25 23.79 -8.47
C ASP A 321 -5.10 22.73 -9.17
N PHE A 322 -6.07 22.11 -8.50
CA PHE A 322 -6.87 21.03 -9.06
C PHE A 322 -7.85 21.53 -10.14
N ASP A 323 -7.92 20.79 -11.24
CA ASP A 323 -8.92 20.95 -12.29
C ASP A 323 -9.99 19.85 -12.15
N PRO A 324 -11.18 20.17 -11.62
CA PRO A 324 -12.22 19.19 -11.41
C PRO A 324 -12.89 18.69 -12.71
N VAL A 325 -12.67 19.38 -13.84
CA VAL A 325 -13.24 18.97 -15.13
C VAL A 325 -12.46 17.80 -15.71
N HIS A 326 -11.15 17.82 -15.59
CA HIS A 326 -10.28 16.76 -16.12
C HIS A 326 -9.76 15.81 -15.02
N GLY A 327 -9.99 16.12 -13.73
CA GLY A 327 -9.53 15.31 -12.61
C GLY A 327 -8.02 15.31 -12.41
N ILE A 328 -7.32 16.40 -12.75
CA ILE A 328 -5.86 16.54 -12.73
C ILE A 328 -5.42 17.79 -11.98
N PHE A 329 -4.13 17.88 -11.67
CA PHE A 329 -3.51 19.13 -11.20
C PHE A 329 -2.95 19.91 -12.41
N LYS A 330 -3.28 21.20 -12.51
CA LYS A 330 -2.95 22.06 -13.67
C LYS A 330 -1.45 22.21 -13.87
N SER A 331 -0.68 22.17 -12.79
CA SER A 331 0.79 22.28 -12.80
C SER A 331 1.47 20.97 -13.22
N LYS A 332 0.73 19.84 -13.34
CA LYS A 332 1.31 18.52 -13.54
C LYS A 332 0.59 17.74 -14.64
N ASN A 333 1.34 17.29 -15.63
CA ASN A 333 0.82 16.53 -16.76
C ASN A 333 1.43 15.14 -16.93
N VAL A 334 2.52 14.84 -16.20
CA VAL A 334 3.15 13.52 -16.14
C VAL A 334 3.04 12.98 -14.72
N TYR A 335 2.51 11.80 -14.58
CA TYR A 335 2.31 11.16 -13.29
C TYR A 335 2.98 9.78 -13.30
N ASN A 336 4.04 9.63 -12.51
CA ASN A 336 4.54 8.30 -12.20
C ASN A 336 3.72 7.69 -11.05
N VAL A 337 3.84 6.38 -10.89
CA VAL A 337 3.04 5.63 -9.91
C VAL A 337 3.29 6.08 -8.45
N ASP A 338 4.49 6.53 -8.13
CA ASP A 338 4.83 7.04 -6.80
C ASP A 338 4.21 8.42 -6.53
N ASP A 339 4.15 9.31 -7.55
CA ASP A 339 3.43 10.57 -7.47
C ASP A 339 1.95 10.34 -7.15
N VAL A 340 1.33 9.40 -7.88
CA VAL A 340 -0.08 9.04 -7.65
C VAL A 340 -0.29 8.46 -6.26
N ALA A 341 0.66 7.68 -5.74
CA ALA A 341 0.59 7.15 -4.38
C ALA A 341 0.57 8.27 -3.33
N TRP A 342 1.48 9.24 -3.43
CA TRP A 342 1.50 10.40 -2.52
C TRP A 342 0.21 11.21 -2.58
N ILE A 343 -0.29 11.50 -3.78
CA ILE A 343 -1.51 12.28 -3.98
C ILE A 343 -2.73 11.53 -3.41
N VAL A 344 -2.92 10.25 -3.77
CA VAL A 344 -4.03 9.43 -3.25
C VAL A 344 -3.94 9.31 -1.74
N GLY A 345 -2.75 9.07 -1.20
CA GLY A 345 -2.51 9.01 0.25
C GLY A 345 -2.92 10.31 0.95
N SER A 346 -2.48 11.45 0.45
CA SER A 346 -2.81 12.76 1.04
C SER A 346 -4.31 13.05 1.03
N LEU A 347 -4.97 12.80 -0.11
CA LEU A 347 -6.42 12.98 -0.25
C LEU A 347 -7.20 12.07 0.70
N ASN A 348 -6.78 10.80 0.82
CA ASN A 348 -7.39 9.86 1.76
C ASN A 348 -7.17 10.29 3.23
N PHE A 349 -6.01 10.83 3.57
CA PHE A 349 -5.71 11.33 4.91
C PHE A 349 -6.57 12.54 5.26
N MET A 350 -6.71 13.49 4.36
CA MET A 350 -7.58 14.66 4.56
C MET A 350 -9.05 14.27 4.63
N LEU A 351 -9.48 13.31 3.82
CA LEU A 351 -10.84 12.74 3.90
C LEU A 351 -11.14 12.16 5.30
N GLN A 352 -10.17 11.53 5.92
CA GLN A 352 -10.35 10.89 7.22
C GLN A 352 -10.19 11.86 8.40
N ARG A 353 -9.25 12.81 8.33
CA ARG A 353 -8.78 13.62 9.45
C ARG A 353 -8.94 15.13 9.30
N GLY A 354 -9.10 15.65 8.08
CA GLY A 354 -9.32 17.06 7.83
C GLY A 354 -10.56 17.61 8.53
N ASN A 355 -10.73 18.91 8.56
CA ASN A 355 -11.97 19.54 9.00
C ASN A 355 -13.12 19.21 8.03
N THR A 356 -14.36 19.59 8.35
CA THR A 356 -15.54 19.22 7.54
C THR A 356 -15.44 19.74 6.10
N GLY A 357 -14.89 20.94 5.87
CA GLY A 357 -14.72 21.50 4.53
C GLY A 357 -13.69 20.73 3.74
N SER A 358 -12.53 20.45 4.34
CA SER A 358 -11.44 19.69 3.74
C SER A 358 -11.85 18.25 3.42
N LYS A 359 -12.65 17.61 4.28
CA LYS A 359 -13.16 16.25 4.02
C LYS A 359 -14.02 16.16 2.76
N ASN A 360 -14.91 17.12 2.55
CA ASN A 360 -15.75 17.13 1.37
C ASN A 360 -14.91 17.38 0.11
N ALA A 361 -14.03 18.39 0.14
CA ALA A 361 -13.14 18.68 -0.97
C ALA A 361 -12.20 17.50 -1.28
N ALA A 362 -11.65 16.84 -0.25
CA ALA A 362 -10.81 15.66 -0.42
C ALA A 362 -11.56 14.47 -1.03
N SER A 363 -12.84 14.26 -0.65
CA SER A 363 -13.68 13.22 -1.25
C SER A 363 -13.90 13.45 -2.73
N ASP A 364 -14.27 14.67 -3.11
CA ASP A 364 -14.56 15.02 -4.50
C ASP A 364 -13.27 14.97 -5.35
N THR A 365 -12.16 15.54 -4.83
CA THR A 365 -10.86 15.50 -5.50
C THR A 365 -10.33 14.08 -5.66
N LEU A 366 -10.43 13.24 -4.61
CA LEU A 366 -9.98 11.85 -4.67
C LEU A 366 -10.75 11.05 -5.71
N LEU A 367 -12.07 11.21 -5.75
CA LEU A 367 -12.91 10.50 -6.70
C LEU A 367 -12.54 10.88 -8.15
N ALA A 368 -12.44 12.19 -8.43
CA ALA A 368 -12.10 12.70 -9.75
C ALA A 368 -10.66 12.34 -10.17
N PHE A 369 -9.69 12.52 -9.28
CA PHE A 369 -8.29 12.21 -9.55
C PHE A 369 -8.06 10.70 -9.78
N TYR A 370 -8.68 9.86 -8.95
CA TYR A 370 -8.57 8.40 -9.11
C TYR A 370 -9.15 7.93 -10.44
N GLU A 371 -10.35 8.41 -10.80
CA GLU A 371 -10.95 8.04 -12.08
C GLU A 371 -10.09 8.53 -13.25
N ALA A 372 -9.64 9.77 -13.21
CA ALA A 372 -8.85 10.35 -14.28
C ALA A 372 -7.52 9.61 -14.50
N THR A 373 -6.77 9.35 -13.43
CA THR A 373 -5.41 8.81 -13.55
C THR A 373 -5.38 7.28 -13.59
N ILE A 374 -6.10 6.61 -12.68
CA ILE A 374 -6.00 5.16 -12.52
C ILE A 374 -6.90 4.45 -13.52
N SER A 375 -8.15 4.93 -13.70
CA SER A 375 -9.11 4.25 -14.58
C SER A 375 -9.01 4.70 -16.03
N LEU A 376 -9.14 5.99 -16.31
CA LEU A 376 -9.14 6.54 -17.68
C LEU A 376 -7.71 6.74 -18.22
N GLY A 377 -6.80 7.17 -17.38
CA GLY A 377 -5.39 7.38 -17.72
C GLY A 377 -4.63 6.07 -18.02
N GLY A 378 -5.23 4.94 -17.65
CA GLY A 378 -4.66 3.63 -17.94
C GLY A 378 -3.53 3.24 -16.99
N MET A 379 -3.36 3.95 -15.85
CA MET A 379 -2.39 3.50 -14.86
C MET A 379 -2.72 2.11 -14.35
N GLN A 380 -3.99 1.74 -14.19
CA GLN A 380 -4.40 0.38 -13.97
C GLN A 380 -4.36 -0.41 -15.28
N LEU A 381 -3.34 -1.25 -15.46
CA LEU A 381 -3.08 -1.97 -16.71
C LEU A 381 -4.09 -3.07 -17.04
N SER A 382 -4.83 -3.57 -16.07
CA SER A 382 -5.87 -4.56 -16.28
C SER A 382 -7.11 -4.14 -15.52
N ALA A 383 -8.28 -4.32 -16.15
CA ALA A 383 -9.55 -4.08 -15.48
C ALA A 383 -9.69 -4.95 -14.21
N PRO A 384 -10.35 -4.45 -13.14
CA PRO A 384 -10.71 -5.30 -12.02
C PRO A 384 -11.53 -6.50 -12.54
N PRO A 385 -11.40 -7.68 -11.92
CA PRO A 385 -12.19 -8.83 -12.37
C PRO A 385 -13.66 -8.49 -12.23
N GLY A 386 -14.39 -8.65 -13.33
CA GLY A 386 -15.85 -8.52 -13.33
C GLY A 386 -16.50 -9.58 -12.42
N LYS A 387 -17.81 -9.46 -12.20
CA LYS A 387 -18.62 -10.35 -11.34
C LYS A 387 -18.39 -11.85 -11.58
N ASN A 388 -17.93 -12.21 -12.78
CA ASN A 388 -17.64 -13.59 -13.20
C ASN A 388 -16.16 -13.78 -13.57
N GLY A 389 -15.28 -12.83 -13.23
CA GLY A 389 -13.85 -12.90 -13.58
C GLY A 389 -13.14 -14.04 -12.87
N VAL A 390 -12.07 -14.52 -13.49
CA VAL A 390 -11.21 -15.62 -13.01
C VAL A 390 -10.68 -15.34 -11.58
N MET A 391 -10.54 -14.09 -11.22
CA MET A 391 -10.07 -13.65 -9.89
C MET A 391 -11.20 -13.52 -8.85
N ALA A 392 -12.46 -13.54 -9.29
CA ALA A 392 -13.61 -13.53 -8.38
C ALA A 392 -13.85 -14.95 -7.81
N GLY A 393 -12.82 -15.54 -7.24
CA GLY A 393 -12.81 -16.91 -6.71
C GLY A 393 -13.71 -17.14 -5.50
N GLY A 394 -14.88 -16.56 -5.47
CA GLY A 394 -15.91 -16.89 -4.49
C GLY A 394 -15.65 -16.41 -3.06
N PHE A 395 -14.44 -15.98 -2.74
CA PHE A 395 -14.02 -15.63 -1.39
C PHE A 395 -14.39 -14.21 -1.00
N GLU A 396 -14.38 -13.26 -1.96
CA GLU A 396 -14.66 -11.84 -1.70
C GLU A 396 -16.10 -11.43 -2.06
N LYS A 397 -16.96 -12.38 -2.31
CA LYS A 397 -18.37 -12.12 -2.68
C LYS A 397 -19.21 -11.39 -1.62
N ASN A 398 -18.69 -11.27 -0.42
CA ASN A 398 -19.39 -10.69 0.73
C ASN A 398 -18.70 -9.43 1.29
N LEU A 399 -17.90 -8.71 0.52
CA LEU A 399 -17.37 -7.42 0.99
C LEU A 399 -18.55 -6.48 1.28
N PRO A 400 -18.78 -6.08 2.55
CA PRO A 400 -19.94 -5.29 2.93
C PRO A 400 -19.90 -3.93 2.24
N GLY A 401 -21.00 -3.55 1.59
CA GLY A 401 -21.16 -2.22 1.00
C GLY A 401 -20.45 -2.00 -0.33
N VAL A 402 -19.75 -2.98 -0.88
CA VAL A 402 -19.09 -2.87 -2.17
C VAL A 402 -19.99 -3.31 -3.29
N VAL A 403 -20.27 -2.41 -4.23
CA VAL A 403 -20.99 -2.70 -5.47
C VAL A 403 -19.98 -3.13 -6.53
N TYR A 404 -20.26 -4.24 -7.22
CA TYR A 404 -19.42 -4.66 -8.36
C TYR A 404 -19.53 -3.61 -9.46
N TYR A 405 -18.41 -2.97 -9.75
CA TYR A 405 -18.26 -1.98 -10.79
C TYR A 405 -17.38 -2.54 -11.90
N HIS A 406 -17.83 -2.38 -13.12
CA HIS A 406 -17.04 -2.68 -14.31
C HIS A 406 -17.01 -1.40 -15.17
N PRO A 407 -15.87 -0.75 -15.38
CA PRO A 407 -15.83 0.43 -16.22
C PRO A 407 -16.40 0.13 -17.61
N ALA A 408 -17.37 0.90 -18.04
CA ALA A 408 -17.99 0.74 -19.34
C ALA A 408 -16.98 0.95 -20.49
N ASN A 409 -15.90 1.69 -20.19
CA ASN A 409 -14.87 2.10 -21.13
C ASN A 409 -13.54 1.37 -20.89
N SER A 410 -13.55 0.21 -20.24
CA SER A 410 -12.31 -0.59 -20.18
C SER A 410 -11.77 -0.77 -21.60
N PRO A 411 -10.50 -0.47 -21.87
CA PRO A 411 -9.93 -0.72 -23.18
C PRO A 411 -10.12 -2.18 -23.55
N PRO A 412 -10.28 -2.50 -24.85
CA PRO A 412 -10.34 -3.89 -25.28
C PRO A 412 -9.11 -4.62 -24.71
N PRO A 413 -9.25 -5.90 -24.29
CA PRO A 413 -8.16 -6.63 -23.72
C PRO A 413 -6.95 -6.52 -24.65
N PRO A 414 -5.77 -6.12 -24.14
CA PRO A 414 -4.58 -6.03 -24.96
C PRO A 414 -4.27 -7.39 -25.57
N MET A 415 -3.60 -7.40 -26.73
CA MET A 415 -3.18 -8.66 -27.37
C MET A 415 -2.25 -9.47 -26.46
N VAL A 416 -1.50 -8.77 -25.58
CA VAL A 416 -0.71 -9.36 -24.50
C VAL A 416 -1.39 -9.03 -23.19
N MET A 417 -1.69 -10.05 -22.40
CA MET A 417 -2.28 -9.85 -21.08
C MET A 417 -1.22 -9.32 -20.12
N LYS A 418 -1.63 -8.41 -19.28
CA LYS A 418 -0.75 -7.78 -18.29
C LYS A 418 -1.10 -8.19 -16.86
N LEU A 419 -0.08 -8.24 -16.00
CA LEU A 419 -0.31 -8.37 -14.56
C LEU A 419 -1.20 -7.20 -14.10
N PRO A 420 -2.22 -7.43 -13.26
CA PRO A 420 -3.11 -6.38 -12.79
C PRO A 420 -2.44 -5.52 -11.70
N VAL A 421 -1.41 -4.79 -12.11
CA VAL A 421 -0.64 -3.82 -11.31
C VAL A 421 -0.62 -2.47 -12.03
N PRO A 422 -0.21 -1.37 -11.39
CA PRO A 422 -0.14 -0.08 -12.05
C PRO A 422 1.00 -0.02 -13.07
N ALA A 423 0.80 0.79 -14.10
CA ALA A 423 1.85 1.28 -14.99
C ALA A 423 2.84 2.16 -14.22
N GLU A 424 4.07 2.25 -14.69
CA GLU A 424 5.08 3.15 -14.14
C GLU A 424 4.69 4.63 -14.32
N GLU A 425 4.21 5.01 -15.53
CA GLU A 425 3.98 6.40 -15.88
C GLU A 425 2.86 6.57 -16.90
N ILE A 426 2.07 7.61 -16.67
CA ILE A 426 1.03 8.10 -17.58
C ILE A 426 1.22 9.61 -17.86
N THR A 427 0.78 10.06 -19.01
CA THR A 427 0.87 11.48 -19.42
C THR A 427 -0.48 11.98 -19.94
N TRP A 428 -0.85 13.18 -19.51
CA TRP A 428 -1.95 13.99 -20.05
C TRP A 428 -1.40 15.04 -21.03
N ASP A 429 -1.86 15.06 -22.27
CA ASP A 429 -1.37 16.01 -23.30
C ASP A 429 -2.25 17.29 -23.44
N GLY A 430 -3.28 17.41 -22.61
CA GLY A 430 -4.26 18.48 -22.66
C GLY A 430 -5.60 18.07 -23.27
N ASP A 431 -5.67 16.88 -23.90
CA ASP A 431 -6.86 16.36 -24.57
C ASP A 431 -7.06 14.86 -24.27
N SER A 432 -5.99 14.13 -24.12
CA SER A 432 -6.03 12.67 -23.94
C SER A 432 -4.94 12.16 -23.01
N TRP A 433 -5.21 10.98 -22.42
CA TRP A 433 -4.25 10.23 -21.66
C TRP A 433 -3.46 9.24 -22.52
N SER A 434 -2.21 9.02 -22.15
CA SER A 434 -1.38 7.94 -22.69
C SER A 434 -0.56 7.26 -21.60
N VAL A 435 -0.42 5.95 -21.68
CA VAL A 435 0.56 5.20 -20.86
C VAL A 435 1.92 5.35 -21.53
N THR A 436 2.82 6.10 -20.91
CA THR A 436 4.17 6.36 -21.43
C THR A 436 5.18 5.31 -21.02
N SER A 437 4.94 4.65 -19.88
CA SER A 437 5.68 3.44 -19.47
C SER A 437 4.76 2.48 -18.73
N ASP A 438 4.66 1.26 -19.25
CA ASP A 438 3.85 0.18 -18.67
C ASP A 438 4.67 -0.81 -17.83
N ARG A 439 5.92 -0.47 -17.52
CA ARG A 439 6.77 -1.28 -16.63
C ARG A 439 6.18 -1.33 -15.22
N LEU A 440 6.50 -2.38 -14.49
CA LEU A 440 6.31 -2.44 -13.06
C LEU A 440 7.57 -1.89 -12.37
N VAL A 441 7.43 -0.81 -11.62
CA VAL A 441 8.43 -0.29 -10.67
C VAL A 441 7.94 -0.63 -9.28
N THR A 442 8.56 -1.62 -8.66
CA THR A 442 8.04 -2.29 -7.45
C THR A 442 7.82 -1.32 -6.29
N ALA A 443 8.76 -0.41 -6.02
CA ALA A 443 8.65 0.53 -4.91
C ALA A 443 7.40 1.41 -5.02
N GLY A 444 7.21 2.09 -6.16
CA GLY A 444 6.06 2.97 -6.38
C GLY A 444 4.74 2.21 -6.45
N ALA A 445 4.73 1.04 -7.13
CA ALA A 445 3.55 0.20 -7.22
C ALA A 445 3.08 -0.31 -5.85
N MET A 446 4.01 -0.73 -5.00
CA MET A 446 3.70 -1.15 -3.62
C MET A 446 3.28 0.03 -2.74
N HIS A 447 3.89 1.20 -2.90
CA HIS A 447 3.47 2.42 -2.20
C HIS A 447 2.01 2.75 -2.53
N LEU A 448 1.65 2.79 -3.82
CA LEU A 448 0.25 3.00 -4.21
C LEU A 448 -0.68 1.92 -3.63
N ALA A 449 -0.27 0.65 -3.69
CA ALA A 449 -1.05 -0.44 -3.13
C ALA A 449 -1.23 -0.32 -1.60
N ASN A 450 -0.26 0.24 -0.88
CA ASN A 450 -0.36 0.52 0.54
C ASN A 450 -1.36 1.65 0.84
N GLU A 451 -1.31 2.74 0.07
CA GLU A 451 -2.27 3.84 0.24
C GLU A 451 -3.72 3.39 -0.07
N LEU A 452 -3.91 2.59 -1.13
CA LEU A 452 -5.21 2.02 -1.50
C LEU A 452 -5.74 1.00 -0.49
N ASN A 453 -4.87 0.38 0.29
CA ASN A 453 -5.26 -0.60 1.30
C ASN A 453 -6.19 -0.03 2.39
N TRP A 454 -6.16 1.28 2.61
CA TRP A 454 -6.94 1.97 3.63
C TRP A 454 -8.12 2.77 3.06
N LEU A 455 -8.40 2.65 1.77
CA LEU A 455 -9.68 3.04 1.20
C LEU A 455 -10.74 2.05 1.68
N GLY A 456 -11.45 2.37 2.72
CA GLY A 456 -12.41 1.45 3.32
C GLY A 456 -13.74 1.35 2.59
N PRO A 457 -14.59 0.38 2.97
CA PRO A 457 -15.95 0.25 2.43
C PRO A 457 -16.82 1.48 2.72
N HIS A 458 -16.32 2.36 3.59
CA HIS A 458 -16.89 3.69 3.83
C HIS A 458 -15.72 4.68 3.85
N LEU A 459 -15.51 5.41 2.77
CA LEU A 459 -14.50 6.46 2.72
C LEU A 459 -14.58 7.33 3.96
N GLY A 460 -13.44 7.51 4.66
CA GLY A 460 -13.33 8.31 5.86
C GLY A 460 -13.82 7.65 7.16
N SER A 461 -14.29 6.41 7.15
CA SER A 461 -14.79 5.74 8.35
C SER A 461 -13.75 4.91 9.11
N ILE A 462 -12.62 4.60 8.50
CA ILE A 462 -11.60 3.76 9.10
C ILE A 462 -10.43 4.61 9.57
N PRO A 463 -10.00 4.42 10.82
CA PRO A 463 -8.82 5.09 11.34
C PRO A 463 -7.61 4.74 10.47
N PHE A 464 -6.92 5.77 10.03
CA PHE A 464 -5.66 5.69 9.33
C PHE A 464 -4.63 4.90 10.14
N PRO A 465 -3.66 4.24 9.42
CA PRO A 465 -3.13 2.93 9.77
C PRO A 465 -3.16 2.71 11.25
N PRO A 466 -3.36 1.56 11.81
CA PRO A 466 -3.94 1.28 13.13
C PRO A 466 -3.24 1.99 14.30
N LEU A 467 -3.12 3.30 14.24
CA LEU A 467 -2.86 4.15 15.40
C LEU A 467 -4.02 4.07 16.39
N GLY A 468 -5.06 3.32 16.02
CA GLY A 468 -6.22 3.10 16.82
C GLY A 468 -6.63 1.64 16.96
N VAL A 469 -5.79 0.67 16.62
CA VAL A 469 -6.03 -0.68 17.11
C VAL A 469 -5.90 -0.63 18.61
N ALA A 470 -7.07 -0.64 19.17
CA ALA A 470 -7.37 -0.78 20.57
C ALA A 470 -6.15 -0.80 21.49
N THR A 471 -5.95 0.27 22.21
CA THR A 471 -5.52 0.10 23.59
C THR A 471 -6.30 -1.08 24.16
N PRO A 472 -5.64 -2.11 24.67
CA PRO A 472 -6.29 -3.20 25.37
C PRO A 472 -7.19 -2.71 26.46
#